data_a72918382af2da3df9eb5b486cca5300
#
_entry.id   a72918382af2da3df9eb5b486cca5300
#
_cell.length_a   1.000
_cell.length_b   1.000
_cell.length_c   1.000
_cell.angle_alpha   90.00
_cell.angle_beta   90.00
_cell.angle_gamma   90.00
#
_symmetry.space_group_name_H-M   'P 1'
#
loop_
_entity.id
_entity.type
_entity.pdbx_description
1 polymer ?
#
loop_
_entity_poly.entity_id
_entity_poly.type
_entity_poly.pdbx_seq_one_letter_code
_entity_poly.pdbx_strand_id
1 'polypeptide(L)'
;MTDLSALPPSPLDAALGLTFVEAHDDGIVVLRLDPPESALGGDEPRPFLHGGTLATCVDTAGWYAVEQASPGGWLAIDLRCDFLRLAAPVPHRVAARCLHAGRTLATADVEIRAWDERERLVAVGRARFARTAG
;
A
#
# COMPACT_ATOMS: atom_id res chain seq x y z
N MET A 1 11.82 17.71 6.20
CA MET A 1 10.80 16.77 5.67
C MET A 1 11.50 15.54 5.13
N THR A 2 11.04 14.38 5.48
CA THR A 2 11.63 13.13 5.01
C THR A 2 11.34 12.94 3.52
N ASP A 3 12.39 12.70 2.74
CA ASP A 3 12.21 12.33 1.34
C ASP A 3 11.89 10.83 1.27
N LEU A 4 10.62 10.50 1.12
CA LEU A 4 10.16 9.11 1.08
C LEU A 4 10.71 8.35 -0.12
N SER A 5 11.04 9.06 -1.21
CA SER A 5 11.58 8.41 -2.40
C SER A 5 13.00 7.86 -2.18
N ALA A 6 13.70 8.38 -1.17
CA ALA A 6 15.04 7.94 -0.82
C ALA A 6 15.05 6.73 0.12
N LEU A 7 13.90 6.33 0.66
CA LEU A 7 13.81 5.19 1.55
C LEU A 7 13.85 3.89 0.75
N PRO A 8 14.73 2.95 1.11
CA PRO A 8 14.69 1.63 0.48
C PRO A 8 13.42 0.89 0.90
N PRO A 9 12.87 0.01 0.05
CA PRO A 9 11.75 -0.81 0.46
C PRO A 9 12.15 -1.73 1.61
N SER A 10 11.19 -2.07 2.48
CA SER A 10 11.44 -3.07 3.51
C SER A 10 11.72 -4.43 2.85
N PRO A 11 12.33 -5.39 3.59
CA PRO A 11 12.55 -6.72 3.03
C PRO A 11 11.28 -7.36 2.48
N LEU A 12 10.14 -7.21 3.16
CA LEU A 12 8.87 -7.76 2.69
C LEU A 12 8.39 -7.05 1.42
N ASP A 13 8.45 -5.72 1.41
CA ASP A 13 8.02 -4.94 0.24
C ASP A 13 8.88 -5.28 -0.98
N ALA A 14 10.18 -5.41 -0.79
CA ALA A 14 11.10 -5.82 -1.86
C ALA A 14 10.76 -7.23 -2.37
N ALA A 15 10.46 -8.17 -1.46
CA ALA A 15 10.10 -9.53 -1.83
C ALA A 15 8.78 -9.62 -2.59
N LEU A 16 7.87 -8.68 -2.37
CA LEU A 16 6.57 -8.63 -3.06
C LEU A 16 6.58 -7.73 -4.31
N GLY A 17 7.68 -7.03 -4.56
CA GLY A 17 7.79 -6.16 -5.73
C GLY A 17 7.06 -4.83 -5.57
N LEU A 18 6.92 -4.35 -4.34
CA LEU A 18 6.23 -3.09 -4.03
C LEU A 18 7.25 -1.96 -3.89
N THR A 19 7.10 -0.91 -4.71
CA THR A 19 8.02 0.23 -4.72
C THR A 19 7.26 1.56 -4.69
N PHE A 20 7.84 2.55 -4.02
CA PHE A 20 7.32 3.92 -4.03
C PHE A 20 7.54 4.54 -5.41
N VAL A 21 6.52 5.23 -5.92
CA VAL A 21 6.58 5.91 -7.22
C VAL A 21 6.64 7.42 -7.04
N GLU A 22 5.63 8.01 -6.40
CA GLU A 22 5.53 9.45 -6.27
C GLU A 22 4.60 9.87 -5.14
N ALA A 23 4.74 11.11 -4.70
CA ALA A 23 3.80 11.78 -3.82
C ALA A 23 3.28 13.02 -4.54
N HIS A 24 1.95 13.16 -4.60
CA HIS A 24 1.30 14.28 -5.24
C HIS A 24 1.11 15.44 -4.26
N ASP A 25 0.95 16.66 -4.79
CA ASP A 25 0.73 17.85 -3.97
C ASP A 25 -0.58 17.80 -3.17
N ASP A 26 -1.54 16.99 -3.63
CA ASP A 26 -2.82 16.79 -2.94
C ASP A 26 -2.74 15.79 -1.78
N GLY A 27 -1.55 15.26 -1.50
CA GLY A 27 -1.32 14.31 -0.40
C GLY A 27 -1.47 12.84 -0.78
N ILE A 28 -1.83 12.53 -2.01
CA ILE A 28 -1.89 11.13 -2.46
C ILE A 28 -0.46 10.64 -2.70
N VAL A 29 -0.14 9.46 -2.14
CA VAL A 29 1.09 8.74 -2.47
C VAL A 29 0.75 7.57 -3.37
N VAL A 30 1.62 7.27 -4.31
CA VAL A 30 1.44 6.18 -5.27
C VAL A 30 2.61 5.23 -5.18
N LEU A 31 2.29 3.94 -5.01
CA LEU A 31 3.23 2.85 -5.08
C LEU A 31 2.87 1.97 -6.28
N ARG A 32 3.85 1.23 -6.77
CA ARG A 32 3.67 0.25 -7.84
C ARG A 32 3.98 -1.13 -7.31
N LEU A 33 3.07 -2.06 -7.57
CA LEU A 33 3.26 -3.48 -7.28
C LEU A 33 3.58 -4.19 -8.59
N ASP A 34 4.79 -4.75 -8.69
CA ASP A 34 5.21 -5.63 -9.77
C ASP A 34 5.34 -7.04 -9.19
N PRO A 35 4.27 -7.85 -9.20
CA PRO A 35 4.22 -9.05 -8.39
C PRO A 35 5.14 -10.16 -8.92
N PRO A 36 6.12 -10.63 -8.11
CA PRO A 36 6.84 -11.84 -8.43
C PRO A 36 5.98 -13.07 -8.12
N GLU A 37 6.47 -14.25 -8.49
CA GLU A 37 5.76 -15.50 -8.24
C GLU A 37 5.42 -15.69 -6.75
N SER A 38 6.30 -15.26 -5.86
CA SER A 38 6.09 -15.36 -4.40
C SER A 38 4.92 -14.54 -3.88
N ALA A 39 4.40 -13.59 -4.67
CA ALA A 39 3.26 -12.77 -4.29
C ALA A 39 1.92 -13.39 -4.69
N LEU A 40 1.95 -14.53 -5.37
CA LEU A 40 0.75 -15.13 -5.95
C LEU A 40 0.12 -16.17 -5.02
N GLY A 41 -1.21 -16.25 -5.08
CA GLY A 41 -2.00 -17.33 -4.54
C GLY A 41 -2.63 -18.10 -5.69
N GLY A 42 -3.26 -19.24 -5.37
CA GLY A 42 -3.91 -20.06 -6.38
C GLY A 42 -2.93 -20.82 -7.25
N ASP A 43 -3.46 -21.81 -7.93
CA ASP A 43 -2.68 -22.71 -8.77
C ASP A 43 -2.92 -22.44 -10.25
N GLU A 44 -1.99 -22.93 -11.08
CA GLU A 44 -2.21 -22.95 -12.52
C GLU A 44 -3.52 -23.66 -12.86
N PRO A 45 -4.26 -23.26 -13.93
CA PRO A 45 -3.82 -22.27 -14.93
C PRO A 45 -4.21 -20.82 -14.62
N ARG A 46 -4.76 -20.53 -13.47
CA ARG A 46 -5.24 -19.19 -13.14
C ARG A 46 -4.66 -18.67 -11.82
N PRO A 47 -3.35 -18.35 -11.78
CA PRO A 47 -2.80 -17.70 -10.60
C PRO A 47 -3.40 -16.31 -10.40
N PHE A 48 -3.43 -15.85 -9.17
CA PHE A 48 -3.92 -14.52 -8.81
C PHE A 48 -3.06 -13.96 -7.68
N LEU A 49 -3.16 -12.68 -7.44
CA LEU A 49 -2.47 -12.06 -6.31
C LEU A 49 -3.04 -12.59 -4.99
N HIS A 50 -2.16 -13.08 -4.14
CA HIS A 50 -2.58 -13.53 -2.81
C HIS A 50 -3.18 -12.36 -2.03
N GLY A 51 -4.27 -12.61 -1.29
CA GLY A 51 -4.90 -11.57 -0.47
C GLY A 51 -3.93 -10.92 0.51
N GLY A 52 -2.99 -11.70 1.07
CA GLY A 52 -1.95 -11.17 1.93
C GLY A 52 -1.04 -10.17 1.25
N THR A 53 -0.79 -10.34 -0.06
CA THR A 53 -0.02 -9.37 -0.85
C THR A 53 -0.75 -8.05 -0.93
N LEU A 54 -2.06 -8.08 -1.23
CA LEU A 54 -2.88 -6.87 -1.29
C LEU A 54 -2.99 -6.21 0.08
N ALA A 55 -3.14 -6.98 1.14
CA ALA A 55 -3.17 -6.46 2.51
C ALA A 55 -1.85 -5.78 2.89
N THR A 56 -0.71 -6.35 2.48
CA THR A 56 0.60 -5.71 2.67
C THR A 56 0.66 -4.37 1.94
N CYS A 57 0.11 -4.30 0.73
CA CYS A 57 0.05 -3.03 -0.01
C CYS A 57 -0.75 -1.96 0.76
N VAL A 58 -1.85 -2.35 1.39
CA VAL A 58 -2.65 -1.43 2.22
C VAL A 58 -1.83 -0.90 3.39
N ASP A 59 -1.12 -1.79 4.08
CA ASP A 59 -0.27 -1.42 5.21
C ASP A 59 0.84 -0.45 4.77
N THR A 60 1.63 -0.86 3.80
CA THR A 60 2.80 -0.09 3.35
C THR A 60 2.40 1.25 2.73
N ALA A 61 1.44 1.26 1.82
CA ALA A 61 1.01 2.50 1.18
C ALA A 61 0.37 3.45 2.20
N GLY A 62 -0.42 2.92 3.12
CA GLY A 62 -1.00 3.71 4.21
C GLY A 62 0.09 4.33 5.07
N TRP A 63 1.14 3.58 5.39
CA TRP A 63 2.27 4.10 6.15
C TRP A 63 2.96 5.26 5.43
N TYR A 64 3.22 5.12 4.12
CA TYR A 64 3.81 6.20 3.33
C TYR A 64 2.94 7.46 3.37
N ALA A 65 1.61 7.30 3.22
CA ALA A 65 0.69 8.44 3.24
C ALA A 65 0.70 9.16 4.59
N VAL A 66 0.73 8.40 5.68
CA VAL A 66 0.75 8.99 7.04
C VAL A 66 2.09 9.65 7.32
N GLU A 67 3.21 9.02 6.97
CA GLU A 67 4.53 9.62 7.14
C GLU A 67 4.69 10.88 6.30
N GLN A 68 4.13 10.90 5.09
CA GLN A 68 4.15 12.10 4.24
C GLN A 68 3.38 13.24 4.89
N ALA A 69 2.22 12.94 5.49
CA ALA A 69 1.35 13.96 6.09
C ALA A 69 1.88 14.44 7.45
N SER A 70 2.46 13.55 8.23
CA SER A 70 2.92 13.86 9.59
C SER A 70 4.12 12.97 9.95
N PRO A 71 5.34 13.36 9.57
CA PRO A 71 6.52 12.55 9.86
C PRO A 71 6.71 12.27 11.35
N GLY A 72 7.16 11.07 11.69
CA GLY A 72 7.55 10.80 13.06
C GLY A 72 7.21 9.43 13.63
N GLY A 73 7.47 8.35 12.92
CA GLY A 73 7.50 7.02 13.51
C GLY A 73 6.13 6.41 13.80
N TRP A 74 5.46 6.00 12.77
CA TRP A 74 4.16 5.35 12.87
C TRP A 74 4.30 3.82 12.74
N LEU A 75 3.49 3.09 13.52
CA LEU A 75 3.35 1.64 13.40
C LEU A 75 1.89 1.27 13.20
N ALA A 76 1.64 0.32 12.32
CA ALA A 76 0.29 -0.15 12.06
C ALA A 76 -0.28 -0.86 13.30
N ILE A 77 -1.53 -0.51 13.67
CA ILE A 77 -2.24 -1.15 14.78
C ILE A 77 -3.51 -1.85 14.32
N ASP A 78 -4.00 -1.53 13.14
CA ASP A 78 -5.22 -2.11 12.61
C ASP A 78 -5.26 -1.91 11.11
N LEU A 79 -5.84 -2.86 10.41
CA LEU A 79 -5.93 -2.77 8.97
C LEU A 79 -7.12 -3.58 8.49
N ARG A 80 -7.85 -3.01 7.54
CA ARG A 80 -8.92 -3.71 6.84
C ARG A 80 -8.63 -3.65 5.34
N CYS A 81 -8.84 -4.76 4.67
CA CYS A 81 -8.73 -4.84 3.22
C CYS A 81 -9.98 -5.55 2.67
N ASP A 82 -10.70 -4.87 1.79
CA ASP A 82 -11.88 -5.42 1.13
C ASP A 82 -11.46 -5.84 -0.30
N PHE A 83 -11.56 -7.12 -0.58
CA PHE A 83 -11.20 -7.69 -1.87
C PHE A 83 -12.44 -7.66 -2.77
N LEU A 84 -12.42 -6.80 -3.79
CA LEU A 84 -13.59 -6.54 -4.63
C LEU A 84 -13.64 -7.47 -5.83
N ARG A 85 -12.48 -7.89 -6.32
CA ARG A 85 -12.37 -8.82 -7.43
C ARG A 85 -11.03 -9.53 -7.41
N LEU A 86 -10.95 -10.64 -8.09
CA LEU A 86 -9.71 -11.39 -8.22
C LEU A 86 -8.69 -10.56 -9.00
N ALA A 87 -7.50 -10.40 -8.44
CA ALA A 87 -6.45 -9.60 -9.05
C ALA A 87 -5.50 -10.48 -9.85
N ALA A 88 -5.33 -10.18 -11.13
CA ALA A 88 -4.40 -10.92 -12.00
C ALA A 88 -2.95 -10.64 -11.60
N PRO A 89 -2.00 -11.54 -11.96
CA PRO A 89 -0.58 -11.36 -11.66
C PRO A 89 0.10 -10.35 -12.61
N VAL A 90 -0.39 -9.11 -12.59
CA VAL A 90 0.07 -8.00 -13.43
C VAL A 90 0.37 -6.81 -12.54
N PRO A 91 1.08 -5.78 -13.05
CA PRO A 91 1.34 -4.59 -12.25
C PRO A 91 0.07 -3.93 -11.74
N HIS A 92 0.13 -3.41 -10.52
CA HIS A 92 -0.98 -2.70 -9.88
C HIS A 92 -0.50 -1.36 -9.34
N ARG A 93 -1.43 -0.40 -9.35
CA ARG A 93 -1.24 0.92 -8.79
C ARG A 93 -1.87 0.94 -7.41
N VAL A 94 -1.07 1.30 -6.41
CA VAL A 94 -1.51 1.38 -5.02
C VAL A 94 -1.46 2.85 -4.63
N ALA A 95 -2.63 3.45 -4.43
CA ALA A 95 -2.74 4.86 -4.10
C ALA A 95 -3.29 5.02 -2.69
N ALA A 96 -2.63 5.83 -1.87
CA ALA A 96 -3.01 6.02 -0.48
C ALA A 96 -3.14 7.50 -0.14
N ARG A 97 -4.06 7.79 0.77
CA ARG A 97 -4.29 9.13 1.29
C ARG A 97 -4.42 9.08 2.80
N CYS A 98 -3.70 9.96 3.50
CA CYS A 98 -3.90 10.14 4.93
C CYS A 98 -5.22 10.90 5.15
N LEU A 99 -6.16 10.27 5.85
CA LEU A 99 -7.44 10.89 6.18
C LEU A 99 -7.31 11.80 7.40
N HIS A 100 -6.51 11.37 8.36
CA HIS A 100 -6.32 12.09 9.61
C HIS A 100 -5.02 11.64 10.25
N ALA A 101 -4.23 12.59 10.72
CA ALA A 101 -3.04 12.32 11.51
C ALA A 101 -3.08 13.20 12.75
N GLY A 102 -3.41 12.59 13.88
CA GLY A 102 -3.41 13.24 15.16
C GLY A 102 -2.06 13.13 15.84
N ARG A 103 -2.04 13.48 17.11
CA ARG A 103 -0.80 13.42 17.91
C ARG A 103 -0.33 11.98 18.13
N THR A 104 -1.27 11.05 18.32
CA THR A 104 -0.97 9.66 18.67
C THR A 104 -1.52 8.63 17.70
N LEU A 105 -2.54 8.97 16.92
CA LEU A 105 -3.21 8.05 16.00
C LEU A 105 -3.36 8.67 14.62
N ALA A 106 -3.28 7.85 13.60
CA ALA A 106 -3.50 8.26 12.23
C ALA A 106 -4.28 7.19 11.46
N THR A 107 -4.96 7.62 10.41
CA THR A 107 -5.76 6.74 9.54
C THR A 107 -5.49 7.09 8.09
N ALA A 108 -5.31 6.08 7.26
CA ALA A 108 -5.13 6.22 5.82
C ALA A 108 -6.08 5.30 5.06
N ASP A 109 -6.56 5.77 3.91
CA ASP A 109 -7.30 4.95 2.95
C ASP A 109 -6.42 4.61 1.76
N VAL A 110 -6.64 3.41 1.20
CA VAL A 110 -5.85 2.88 0.11
C VAL A 110 -6.76 2.28 -0.95
N GLU A 111 -6.46 2.56 -2.22
CA GLU A 111 -7.10 1.93 -3.37
C GLU A 111 -6.06 1.18 -4.18
N ILE A 112 -6.38 -0.04 -4.59
CA ILE A 112 -5.51 -0.85 -5.43
C ILE A 112 -6.21 -1.11 -6.76
N ARG A 113 -5.57 -0.68 -7.85
CA ARG A 113 -6.09 -0.79 -9.22
C ARG A 113 -5.09 -1.49 -10.11
N ALA A 114 -5.58 -2.23 -11.10
CA ALA A 114 -4.69 -2.74 -12.14
C ALA A 114 -4.02 -1.56 -12.85
N TRP A 115 -2.72 -1.68 -13.14
CA TRP A 115 -1.96 -0.62 -13.80
C TRP A 115 -2.08 -0.79 -15.31
N ASP A 116 -3.26 -0.52 -15.84
CA ASP A 116 -3.59 -0.64 -17.26
C ASP A 116 -4.60 0.45 -17.63
N GLU A 117 -5.06 0.45 -18.89
CA GLU A 117 -5.98 1.45 -19.40
C GLU A 117 -7.35 1.43 -18.69
N ARG A 118 -7.77 0.28 -18.17
CA ARG A 118 -9.07 0.14 -17.50
C ARG A 118 -9.04 0.59 -16.05
N GLU A 119 -7.88 0.55 -15.43
CA GLU A 119 -7.70 0.93 -14.02
C GLU A 119 -8.73 0.30 -13.09
N ARG A 120 -9.03 -0.99 -13.29
CA ARG A 120 -10.03 -1.68 -12.47
C ARG A 120 -9.64 -1.71 -11.01
N LEU A 121 -10.57 -1.30 -10.17
CA LEU A 121 -10.40 -1.35 -8.72
C LEU A 121 -10.50 -2.80 -8.25
N VAL A 122 -9.44 -3.34 -7.68
CA VAL A 122 -9.40 -4.73 -7.20
C VAL A 122 -9.55 -4.85 -5.70
N ALA A 123 -9.11 -3.83 -4.95
CA ALA A 123 -9.22 -3.83 -3.50
C ALA A 123 -9.24 -2.40 -2.98
N VAL A 124 -9.86 -2.22 -1.83
CA VAL A 124 -9.78 -0.99 -1.04
C VAL A 124 -9.44 -1.38 0.39
N GLY A 125 -8.76 -0.48 1.09
CA GLY A 125 -8.39 -0.76 2.46
C GLY A 125 -8.27 0.50 3.29
N ARG A 126 -8.27 0.28 4.60
CA ARG A 126 -8.03 1.32 5.58
C ARG A 126 -7.05 0.80 6.61
N ALA A 127 -6.00 1.56 6.87
CA ALA A 127 -5.00 1.23 7.88
C ALA A 127 -4.96 2.31 8.94
N ARG A 128 -4.79 1.88 10.19
CA ARG A 128 -4.65 2.78 11.32
C ARG A 128 -3.28 2.56 11.95
N PHE A 129 -2.71 3.66 12.42
CA PHE A 129 -1.35 3.69 12.92
C PHE A 129 -1.30 4.40 14.27
N ALA A 130 -0.40 3.94 15.12
CA ALA A 130 -0.07 4.62 16.36
C ALA A 130 1.34 5.18 16.26
N ARG A 131 1.53 6.37 16.82
CA ARG A 131 2.85 6.98 16.87
C ARG A 131 3.66 6.29 17.96
N THR A 132 4.86 5.86 17.62
CA THR A 132 5.75 5.29 18.62
C THR A 132 6.25 6.38 19.54
N ALA A 133 6.34 6.06 20.83
CA ALA A 133 7.00 6.91 21.79
C ALA A 133 8.50 6.87 21.48
N GLY A 134 8.98 7.94 20.86
CA GLY A 134 10.33 7.99 20.35
C GLY A 134 11.29 8.68 21.21
#